data_30e58a12476667eaba90f46aa601131d
#
_entry.id   30e58a12476667eaba90f46aa601131d
#
_cell.length_a   1.000
_cell.length_b   1.000
_cell.length_c   1.000
_cell.angle_alpha   90.00
_cell.angle_beta   90.00
_cell.angle_gamma   90.00
#
_symmetry.space_group_name_H-M   'P 1'
#
loop_
_entity.id
_entity.type
_entity.pdbx_description
1 polymer ?
#
loop_
_entity_poly.entity_id
_entity_poly.type
_entity_poly.pdbx_seq_one_letter_code
_entity_poly.pdbx_strand_id
1 'polypeptide(L)'
;MYNLYVEQHTTQKKEYVSEKLYGNIFRNDFNLGFHHPKKDQCNFCTKFQHSSQSEKVALMDEYKKHMARKMQSRLEKEKCKQVCKSDPSVAAVAFDLQQVLCCPKINVSALYYKRKLSTYDLTVYNLGDKSVICYMWHEGIAGRGSCEIATCLSKYVQTLPQTVRKLVFFSDTCGGQNRNQNFSAMCLHTVTDYSTNIECIEHLYFESGHSQMECDSVHSAIENACRHQNIYAPTDYYSVVRSARRNSPYEVIVMGTEMFSDYRSLSQILLKNKTKATDGNVVNWLKVKWFKYERQNPTTIFYKYDYTEEFRMIDVTCKRRGRKAAAKGPKIRPLYTEPPKISAAKHADLLSLCKERAIPSDYHPFYEALIHDVSVKDTLPEADVDDDDADVVE
;
A
#
# COMPACT_ATOMS: atom_id res chain seq x y z
N MET A 1 -0.15 -4.77 36.92
CA MET A 1 -0.96 -5.86 37.54
C MET A 1 -0.23 -6.43 38.75
N TYR A 2 1.01 -6.99 38.60
CA TYR A 2 1.73 -7.57 39.75
C TYR A 2 1.93 -6.57 40.91
N ASN A 3 2.34 -5.34 40.63
CA ASN A 3 2.49 -4.33 41.67
C ASN A 3 1.18 -4.03 42.44
N LEU A 4 0.06 -3.98 41.75
CA LEU A 4 -1.25 -3.80 42.39
C LEU A 4 -1.62 -5.02 43.24
N TYR A 5 -1.28 -6.23 42.82
CA TYR A 5 -1.47 -7.45 43.60
C TYR A 5 -0.64 -7.41 44.87
N VAL A 6 0.65 -7.04 44.77
CA VAL A 6 1.56 -6.89 45.94
C VAL A 6 1.04 -5.83 46.91
N GLU A 7 0.64 -4.66 46.41
CA GLU A 7 0.09 -3.57 47.21
C GLU A 7 -1.17 -4.00 47.97
N GLN A 8 -2.11 -4.67 47.30
CA GLN A 8 -3.33 -5.19 47.91
C GLN A 8 -3.04 -6.22 49.00
N HIS A 9 -2.11 -7.15 48.76
CA HIS A 9 -1.74 -8.18 49.72
C HIS A 9 -0.98 -7.58 50.92
N THR A 10 -0.11 -6.62 50.69
CA THR A 10 0.60 -5.90 51.75
C THR A 10 -0.40 -5.15 52.65
N THR A 11 -1.37 -4.45 52.04
CA THR A 11 -2.42 -3.75 52.77
C THR A 11 -3.27 -4.70 53.62
N GLN A 12 -3.52 -5.92 53.13
CA GLN A 12 -4.27 -6.95 53.84
C GLN A 12 -3.42 -7.82 54.78
N LYS A 13 -2.11 -7.51 54.93
CA LYS A 13 -1.15 -8.30 55.70
C LYS A 13 -1.12 -9.80 55.30
N LYS A 14 -1.29 -10.09 54.00
CA LYS A 14 -1.22 -11.43 53.41
C LYS A 14 0.11 -11.64 52.70
N GLU A 15 0.54 -12.89 52.62
CA GLU A 15 1.70 -13.26 51.80
C GLU A 15 1.37 -13.09 50.32
N TYR A 16 2.37 -12.79 49.50
CA TYR A 16 2.24 -12.71 48.05
C TYR A 16 3.33 -13.52 47.37
N VAL A 17 3.00 -14.05 46.19
CA VAL A 17 3.90 -14.86 45.37
C VAL A 17 4.89 -14.01 44.61
N SER A 18 5.97 -14.61 44.13
CA SER A 18 6.94 -13.91 43.28
C SER A 18 6.30 -13.51 41.93
N GLU A 19 6.85 -12.47 41.30
CA GLU A 19 6.37 -11.97 39.99
C GLU A 19 6.37 -13.08 38.92
N LYS A 20 7.41 -13.93 38.94
CA LYS A 20 7.50 -15.07 37.99
C LYS A 20 6.35 -16.08 38.20
N LEU A 21 6.04 -16.41 39.45
CA LEU A 21 4.94 -17.34 39.75
C LEU A 21 3.58 -16.71 39.44
N TYR A 22 3.39 -15.44 39.80
CA TYR A 22 2.21 -14.67 39.44
C TYR A 22 1.99 -14.64 37.93
N GLY A 23 3.05 -14.34 37.14
CA GLY A 23 2.98 -14.31 35.66
C GLY A 23 2.71 -15.67 35.05
N ASN A 24 3.19 -16.78 35.66
CA ASN A 24 2.90 -18.14 35.20
C ASN A 24 1.43 -18.50 35.43
N ILE A 25 0.92 -18.26 36.65
CA ILE A 25 -0.48 -18.49 37.00
C ILE A 25 -1.39 -17.66 36.06
N PHE A 26 -1.10 -16.35 35.92
CA PHE A 26 -1.85 -15.44 35.07
C PHE A 26 -1.98 -15.95 33.61
N ARG A 27 -0.88 -16.45 33.04
CA ARG A 27 -0.84 -16.93 31.65
C ARG A 27 -1.36 -18.33 31.46
N ASN A 28 -0.96 -19.26 32.34
CA ASN A 28 -1.18 -20.68 32.12
C ASN A 28 -2.47 -21.19 32.77
N ASP A 29 -2.79 -20.72 33.99
CA ASP A 29 -3.97 -21.21 34.72
C ASP A 29 -5.21 -20.40 34.35
N PHE A 30 -5.06 -19.09 34.17
CA PHE A 30 -6.17 -18.22 33.78
C PHE A 30 -6.21 -17.90 32.29
N ASN A 31 -5.21 -18.32 31.52
CA ASN A 31 -5.08 -18.04 30.07
C ASN A 31 -5.31 -16.56 29.72
N LEU A 32 -4.79 -15.66 30.57
CA LEU A 32 -4.93 -14.20 30.42
C LEU A 32 -3.68 -13.62 29.78
N GLY A 33 -3.89 -12.60 28.97
CA GLY A 33 -2.84 -11.81 28.34
C GLY A 33 -3.22 -10.32 28.27
N PHE A 34 -2.22 -9.46 28.10
CA PHE A 34 -2.47 -8.05 27.83
C PHE A 34 -2.70 -7.88 26.32
N HIS A 35 -3.85 -7.32 25.97
CA HIS A 35 -4.08 -6.88 24.61
C HIS A 35 -3.24 -5.63 24.33
N HIS A 36 -2.41 -5.67 23.29
CA HIS A 36 -1.89 -4.44 22.72
C HIS A 36 -3.08 -3.65 22.13
N PRO A 37 -3.18 -2.33 22.39
CA PRO A 37 -4.17 -1.51 21.73
C PRO A 37 -4.05 -1.71 20.21
N LYS A 38 -5.18 -1.97 19.56
CA LYS A 38 -5.19 -2.04 18.09
C LYS A 38 -4.86 -0.66 17.58
N LYS A 39 -3.80 -0.54 16.80
CA LYS A 39 -3.54 0.62 15.95
C LYS A 39 -4.49 0.57 14.76
N ASP A 40 -4.72 1.70 14.12
CA ASP A 40 -5.45 1.82 12.84
C ASP A 40 -6.86 1.22 12.92
N GLN A 41 -7.62 1.67 13.92
CA GLN A 41 -9.02 1.28 14.06
C GLN A 41 -9.86 2.04 13.02
N CYS A 42 -10.80 1.32 12.39
CA CYS A 42 -11.75 1.92 11.47
C CYS A 42 -12.56 3.03 12.15
N ASN A 43 -12.50 4.26 11.61
CA ASN A 43 -13.19 5.43 12.14
C ASN A 43 -14.69 5.19 12.28
N PHE A 44 -15.32 4.57 11.29
CA PHE A 44 -16.75 4.27 11.33
C PHE A 44 -17.12 3.25 12.42
N CYS A 45 -16.32 2.18 12.58
CA CYS A 45 -16.52 1.20 13.66
C CYS A 45 -16.35 1.83 15.04
N THR A 46 -15.33 2.68 15.20
CA THR A 46 -15.08 3.42 16.44
C THR A 46 -16.22 4.38 16.75
N LYS A 47 -16.66 5.16 15.75
CA LYS A 47 -17.83 6.04 15.87
C LYS A 47 -19.07 5.26 16.31
N PHE A 48 -19.39 4.16 15.62
CA PHE A 48 -20.52 3.31 15.96
C PHE A 48 -20.42 2.76 17.38
N GLN A 49 -19.22 2.32 17.80
CA GLN A 49 -19.00 1.76 19.14
C GLN A 49 -19.30 2.80 20.24
N HIS A 50 -18.88 4.05 20.04
CA HIS A 50 -19.00 5.14 21.03
C HIS A 50 -20.27 5.96 20.90
N SER A 51 -21.12 5.72 19.89
CA SER A 51 -22.41 6.39 19.72
C SER A 51 -23.43 6.00 20.80
N SER A 52 -24.36 6.89 21.08
CA SER A 52 -25.52 6.64 21.96
C SER A 52 -26.43 5.56 21.38
N GLN A 53 -27.34 5.01 22.19
CA GLN A 53 -28.24 3.95 21.73
C GLN A 53 -29.16 4.41 20.58
N SER A 54 -29.62 5.65 20.59
CA SER A 54 -30.45 6.23 19.52
C SER A 54 -29.66 6.38 18.21
N GLU A 55 -28.43 6.85 18.28
CA GLU A 55 -27.53 6.97 17.12
C GLU A 55 -27.17 5.59 16.56
N LYS A 56 -26.92 4.61 17.42
CA LYS A 56 -26.64 3.22 16.97
C LYS A 56 -27.80 2.65 16.18
N VAL A 57 -29.03 2.92 16.57
CA VAL A 57 -30.22 2.49 15.81
C VAL A 57 -30.23 3.14 14.43
N ALA A 58 -29.95 4.44 14.34
CA ALA A 58 -29.89 5.15 13.07
C ALA A 58 -28.75 4.66 12.13
N LEU A 59 -27.60 4.28 12.70
CA LEU A 59 -26.43 3.83 11.94
C LEU A 59 -26.41 2.31 11.69
N MET A 60 -27.35 1.55 12.26
CA MET A 60 -27.31 0.08 12.27
C MET A 60 -27.24 -0.54 10.87
N ASP A 61 -28.04 -0.05 9.93
CA ASP A 61 -28.09 -0.62 8.58
C ASP A 61 -26.80 -0.35 7.80
N GLU A 62 -26.23 0.84 7.96
CA GLU A 62 -24.94 1.18 7.36
C GLU A 62 -23.81 0.36 7.98
N TYR A 63 -23.82 0.20 9.31
CA TYR A 63 -22.87 -0.64 10.01
C TYR A 63 -22.93 -2.10 9.57
N LYS A 64 -24.14 -2.66 9.38
CA LYS A 64 -24.32 -4.02 8.85
C LYS A 64 -23.74 -4.15 7.44
N LYS A 65 -24.01 -3.18 6.55
CA LYS A 65 -23.43 -3.15 5.19
C LYS A 65 -21.91 -3.06 5.22
N HIS A 66 -21.36 -2.18 6.06
CA HIS A 66 -19.93 -2.05 6.26
C HIS A 66 -19.27 -3.37 6.73
N MET A 67 -19.88 -4.04 7.72
CA MET A 67 -19.38 -5.33 8.21
C MET A 67 -19.55 -6.45 7.17
N ALA A 68 -20.63 -6.42 6.37
CA ALA A 68 -20.82 -7.38 5.28
C ALA A 68 -19.72 -7.22 4.21
N ARG A 69 -19.41 -5.99 3.76
CA ARG A 69 -18.31 -5.72 2.80
C ARG A 69 -16.95 -6.17 3.34
N LYS A 70 -16.66 -5.89 4.64
CA LYS A 70 -15.46 -6.39 5.31
C LYS A 70 -15.35 -7.91 5.23
N MET A 71 -16.42 -8.64 5.52
CA MET A 71 -16.43 -10.11 5.46
C MET A 71 -16.28 -10.61 4.03
N GLN A 72 -16.98 -9.98 3.09
CA GLN A 72 -16.98 -10.39 1.69
C GLN A 72 -15.61 -10.19 1.04
N SER A 73 -14.91 -9.06 1.29
CA SER A 73 -13.56 -8.84 0.76
C SER A 73 -12.56 -9.92 1.23
N ARG A 74 -12.68 -10.36 2.49
CA ARG A 74 -11.85 -11.44 3.05
C ARG A 74 -12.18 -12.79 2.43
N LEU A 75 -13.47 -13.08 2.22
CA LEU A 75 -13.91 -14.31 1.58
C LEU A 75 -13.40 -14.39 0.13
N GLU A 76 -13.50 -13.30 -0.63
CA GLU A 76 -12.98 -13.26 -1.99
C GLU A 76 -11.47 -13.45 -2.02
N LYS A 77 -10.71 -12.83 -1.09
CA LYS A 77 -9.26 -13.07 -0.98
C LYS A 77 -8.95 -14.54 -0.70
N GLU A 78 -9.65 -15.16 0.26
CA GLU A 78 -9.40 -16.57 0.58
C GLU A 78 -9.78 -17.53 -0.58
N LYS A 79 -10.88 -17.23 -1.30
CA LYS A 79 -11.22 -17.98 -2.52
C LYS A 79 -10.11 -17.89 -3.56
N CYS A 80 -9.63 -16.67 -3.87
CA CYS A 80 -8.54 -16.48 -4.81
C CYS A 80 -7.28 -17.22 -4.39
N LYS A 81 -6.94 -17.20 -3.09
CA LYS A 81 -5.80 -17.91 -2.53
C LYS A 81 -5.91 -19.44 -2.71
N GLN A 82 -7.11 -20.01 -2.62
CA GLN A 82 -7.32 -21.43 -2.89
C GLN A 82 -7.24 -21.73 -4.40
N VAL A 83 -7.82 -20.88 -5.23
CA VAL A 83 -7.75 -21.02 -6.69
C VAL A 83 -6.30 -21.01 -7.19
N CYS A 84 -5.48 -20.06 -6.74
CA CYS A 84 -4.07 -19.98 -7.14
C CYS A 84 -3.24 -21.22 -6.80
N LYS A 85 -3.64 -22.00 -5.80
CA LYS A 85 -2.96 -23.27 -5.45
C LYS A 85 -3.31 -24.41 -6.39
N SER A 86 -4.50 -24.39 -6.99
CA SER A 86 -5.02 -25.46 -7.84
C SER A 86 -4.95 -25.14 -9.34
N ASP A 87 -4.92 -23.87 -9.70
CA ASP A 87 -4.94 -23.41 -11.09
C ASP A 87 -3.73 -22.49 -11.39
N PRO A 88 -2.71 -22.98 -12.10
CA PRO A 88 -1.53 -22.21 -12.45
C PRO A 88 -1.79 -21.11 -13.46
N SER A 89 -2.98 -21.01 -14.04
CA SER A 89 -3.37 -19.91 -14.93
C SER A 89 -3.84 -18.67 -14.16
N VAL A 90 -4.02 -18.77 -12.84
CA VAL A 90 -4.48 -17.68 -11.98
C VAL A 90 -3.39 -17.28 -11.00
N ALA A 91 -3.06 -16.00 -10.96
CA ALA A 91 -2.24 -15.41 -9.91
C ALA A 91 -3.06 -14.41 -9.09
N ALA A 92 -2.83 -14.36 -7.79
CA ALA A 92 -3.42 -13.35 -6.92
C ALA A 92 -2.35 -12.78 -6.00
N VAL A 93 -2.35 -11.46 -5.85
CA VAL A 93 -1.39 -10.74 -5.02
C VAL A 93 -2.09 -9.71 -4.15
N ALA A 94 -1.57 -9.54 -2.93
CA ALA A 94 -1.82 -8.37 -2.12
C ALA A 94 -0.64 -7.41 -2.29
N PHE A 95 -0.90 -6.12 -2.38
CA PHE A 95 0.17 -5.13 -2.42
C PHE A 95 -0.17 -3.91 -1.56
N ASP A 96 0.86 -3.32 -0.99
CA ASP A 96 0.74 -2.16 -0.12
C ASP A 96 2.04 -1.36 -0.07
N LEU A 97 1.92 -0.04 0.10
CA LEU A 97 3.05 0.85 0.30
C LEU A 97 3.33 0.96 1.80
N GLN A 98 4.50 0.49 2.24
CA GLN A 98 4.92 0.59 3.63
C GLN A 98 4.97 2.06 4.09
N GLN A 99 4.70 2.30 5.37
CA GLN A 99 4.96 3.59 5.99
C GLN A 99 6.38 4.06 5.66
N VAL A 100 6.51 5.35 5.35
CA VAL A 100 7.77 5.94 4.87
C VAL A 100 8.93 5.61 5.80
N LEU A 101 9.96 4.99 5.22
CA LEU A 101 11.22 4.66 5.91
C LEU A 101 12.15 5.88 5.84
N CYS A 102 12.28 6.59 6.96
CA CYS A 102 13.11 7.80 7.02
C CYS A 102 14.61 7.48 7.11
N CYS A 103 15.43 8.12 6.28
CA CYS A 103 16.88 7.97 6.26
C CYS A 103 17.58 9.33 6.44
N PRO A 104 18.64 9.43 7.29
CA PRO A 104 19.19 8.39 8.15
C PRO A 104 18.28 8.02 9.34
N LYS A 105 18.45 6.80 9.87
CA LYS A 105 17.84 6.32 11.10
C LYS A 105 18.96 5.90 12.04
N ILE A 106 19.32 6.79 12.93
CA ILE A 106 20.43 6.65 13.90
C ILE A 106 20.00 7.22 15.26
N ASN A 107 20.61 6.74 16.33
CA ASN A 107 20.30 7.17 17.70
C ASN A 107 21.16 8.37 18.11
N VAL A 108 21.00 9.51 17.43
CA VAL A 108 21.71 10.76 17.74
C VAL A 108 20.69 11.87 17.96
N SER A 109 20.84 12.64 19.07
CA SER A 109 19.88 13.69 19.42
C SER A 109 19.73 14.76 18.33
N ALA A 110 20.79 15.10 17.62
CA ALA A 110 20.76 16.04 16.50
C ALA A 110 19.77 15.65 15.40
N LEU A 111 19.56 14.34 15.17
CA LEU A 111 18.65 13.84 14.13
C LEU A 111 17.18 14.18 14.41
N TYR A 112 16.80 14.42 15.65
CA TYR A 112 15.41 14.72 16.01
C TYR A 112 14.89 16.00 15.33
N TYR A 113 15.75 16.99 15.18
CA TYR A 113 15.41 18.29 14.61
C TYR A 113 15.71 18.42 13.11
N LYS A 114 16.25 17.38 12.47
CA LYS A 114 16.66 17.41 11.06
C LYS A 114 15.65 16.73 10.17
N ARG A 115 15.47 17.28 8.97
CA ARG A 115 14.69 16.63 7.90
C ARG A 115 15.41 15.40 7.41
N LYS A 116 14.65 14.36 7.10
CA LYS A 116 15.17 13.06 6.68
C LYS A 116 14.74 12.79 5.24
N LEU A 117 15.54 12.03 4.53
CA LEU A 117 15.21 11.54 3.21
C LEU A 117 14.14 10.43 3.34
N SER A 118 13.10 10.51 2.54
CA SER A 118 12.04 9.51 2.48
C SER A 118 12.46 8.34 1.58
N THR A 119 12.42 7.13 2.11
CA THR A 119 12.59 5.89 1.35
C THR A 119 11.27 5.13 1.33
N TYR A 120 10.89 4.64 0.16
CA TYR A 120 9.63 3.97 -0.10
C TYR A 120 9.86 2.49 -0.35
N ASP A 121 8.94 1.66 0.09
CA ASP A 121 8.87 0.23 -0.18
C ASP A 121 7.45 -0.16 -0.58
N LEU A 122 7.26 -0.52 -1.83
CA LEU A 122 6.03 -1.15 -2.29
C LEU A 122 6.19 -2.66 -2.20
N THR A 123 5.53 -3.25 -1.24
CA THR A 123 5.50 -4.70 -1.06
C THR A 123 4.44 -5.35 -1.93
N VAL A 124 4.82 -6.35 -2.72
CA VAL A 124 3.92 -7.23 -3.48
C VAL A 124 4.04 -8.64 -2.93
N TYR A 125 2.97 -9.14 -2.35
CA TYR A 125 2.89 -10.47 -1.75
C TYR A 125 2.05 -11.40 -2.63
N ASN A 126 2.64 -12.47 -3.15
CA ASN A 126 1.93 -13.50 -3.91
C ASN A 126 1.15 -14.41 -2.96
N LEU A 127 -0.17 -14.48 -3.12
CA LEU A 127 -1.06 -15.26 -2.25
C LEU A 127 -0.98 -16.77 -2.52
N GLY A 128 -0.50 -17.18 -3.69
CA GLY A 128 -0.35 -18.58 -4.07
C GLY A 128 0.87 -19.25 -3.43
N ASP A 129 2.06 -18.73 -3.71
CA ASP A 129 3.35 -19.30 -3.29
C ASP A 129 4.01 -18.59 -2.11
N LYS A 130 3.44 -17.47 -1.65
CA LYS A 130 3.92 -16.63 -0.55
C LYS A 130 5.26 -15.94 -0.84
N SER A 131 5.64 -15.84 -2.11
CA SER A 131 6.78 -15.03 -2.51
C SER A 131 6.50 -13.55 -2.29
N VAL A 132 7.55 -12.77 -2.02
CA VAL A 132 7.46 -11.35 -1.72
C VAL A 132 8.49 -10.60 -2.53
N ILE A 133 8.05 -9.56 -3.23
CA ILE A 133 8.92 -8.60 -3.89
C ILE A 133 8.68 -7.23 -3.25
N CYS A 134 9.78 -6.60 -2.81
CA CYS A 134 9.82 -5.24 -2.29
C CYS A 134 10.44 -4.34 -3.36
N TYR A 135 9.63 -3.46 -3.96
CA TYR A 135 10.12 -2.42 -4.88
C TYR A 135 10.52 -1.21 -4.06
N MET A 136 11.80 -0.87 -4.07
CA MET A 136 12.33 0.16 -3.19
C MET A 136 12.99 1.31 -3.96
N TRP A 137 12.71 2.55 -3.52
CA TRP A 137 13.33 3.77 -4.03
C TRP A 137 13.30 4.86 -2.96
N HIS A 138 13.92 6.01 -3.22
CA HIS A 138 13.82 7.18 -2.33
C HIS A 138 13.29 8.41 -3.09
N GLU A 139 12.87 9.42 -2.37
CA GLU A 139 12.21 10.62 -2.92
C GLU A 139 13.05 11.38 -3.96
N GLY A 140 14.38 11.26 -3.94
CA GLY A 140 15.26 11.79 -4.98
C GLY A 140 15.31 10.96 -6.27
N ILE A 141 14.63 9.81 -6.32
CA ILE A 141 14.51 8.95 -7.50
C ILE A 141 13.13 9.11 -8.15
N ALA A 142 12.06 9.11 -7.33
CA ALA A 142 10.68 9.20 -7.78
C ALA A 142 9.75 9.60 -6.62
N GLY A 143 8.53 10.03 -6.95
CA GLY A 143 7.43 10.19 -5.99
C GLY A 143 6.87 8.86 -5.50
N ARG A 144 5.69 8.92 -4.84
CA ARG A 144 4.96 7.74 -4.34
C ARG A 144 3.49 7.74 -4.79
N GLY A 145 3.24 8.27 -5.98
CA GLY A 145 1.90 8.40 -6.51
C GLY A 145 1.46 7.19 -7.34
N SER A 146 0.30 7.34 -7.97
CA SER A 146 -0.34 6.27 -8.74
C SER A 146 0.48 5.76 -9.93
N CYS A 147 1.30 6.61 -10.55
CA CYS A 147 2.14 6.19 -11.68
C CYS A 147 3.29 5.29 -11.21
N GLU A 148 3.89 5.61 -10.06
CA GLU A 148 4.96 4.85 -9.46
C GLU A 148 4.47 3.47 -9.02
N ILE A 149 3.34 3.42 -8.31
CA ILE A 149 2.71 2.15 -7.89
C ILE A 149 2.34 1.31 -9.12
N ALA A 150 1.66 1.90 -10.11
CA ALA A 150 1.30 1.20 -11.35
C ALA A 150 2.52 0.67 -12.09
N THR A 151 3.65 1.40 -12.06
CA THR A 151 4.91 0.94 -12.67
C THR A 151 5.45 -0.31 -11.98
N CYS A 152 5.52 -0.31 -10.66
CA CYS A 152 6.00 -1.47 -9.90
C CYS A 152 5.14 -2.71 -10.20
N LEU A 153 3.81 -2.55 -10.23
CA LEU A 153 2.91 -3.65 -10.55
C LEU A 153 2.96 -4.09 -12.01
N SER A 154 3.19 -3.17 -12.94
CA SER A 154 3.45 -3.52 -14.34
C SER A 154 4.75 -4.33 -14.49
N LYS A 155 5.79 -4.00 -13.71
CA LYS A 155 7.02 -4.81 -13.64
C LYS A 155 6.76 -6.18 -13.02
N TYR A 156 5.95 -6.24 -11.96
CA TYR A 156 5.53 -7.53 -11.39
C TYR A 156 4.83 -8.42 -12.42
N VAL A 157 3.94 -7.87 -13.24
CA VAL A 157 3.29 -8.62 -14.33
C VAL A 157 4.32 -9.30 -15.25
N GLN A 158 5.44 -8.63 -15.54
CA GLN A 158 6.48 -9.16 -16.40
C GLN A 158 7.27 -10.34 -15.77
N THR A 159 7.20 -10.49 -14.44
CA THR A 159 7.82 -11.64 -13.74
C THR A 159 6.93 -12.87 -13.68
N LEU A 160 5.64 -12.74 -14.02
CA LEU A 160 4.70 -13.83 -13.93
C LEU A 160 4.99 -14.93 -14.95
N PRO A 161 4.77 -16.20 -14.59
CA PRO A 161 4.88 -17.32 -15.51
C PRO A 161 3.98 -17.14 -16.74
N GLN A 162 4.44 -17.62 -17.88
CA GLN A 162 3.69 -17.57 -19.15
C GLN A 162 2.36 -18.33 -19.11
N THR A 163 2.14 -19.20 -18.14
CA THR A 163 0.89 -19.91 -17.90
C THR A 163 -0.22 -19.02 -17.35
N VAL A 164 0.13 -17.90 -16.67
CA VAL A 164 -0.83 -17.03 -16.02
C VAL A 164 -1.64 -16.24 -17.06
N ARG A 165 -2.97 -16.36 -16.98
CA ARG A 165 -3.96 -15.68 -17.83
C ARG A 165 -4.78 -14.67 -17.05
N LYS A 166 -5.03 -14.95 -15.75
CA LYS A 166 -5.81 -14.09 -14.87
C LYS A 166 -4.94 -13.63 -13.70
N LEU A 167 -4.96 -12.32 -13.46
CA LEU A 167 -4.30 -11.70 -12.32
C LEU A 167 -5.33 -11.00 -11.43
N VAL A 168 -5.26 -11.25 -10.13
CA VAL A 168 -6.14 -10.61 -9.15
C VAL A 168 -5.30 -9.80 -8.18
N PHE A 169 -5.57 -8.49 -8.12
CA PHE A 169 -4.99 -7.56 -7.17
C PHE A 169 -5.88 -7.37 -5.95
N PHE A 170 -5.29 -7.33 -4.78
CA PHE A 170 -5.91 -6.91 -3.52
C PHE A 170 -5.11 -5.75 -2.92
N SER A 171 -5.77 -4.65 -2.61
CA SER A 171 -5.14 -3.49 -1.96
C SER A 171 -6.12 -2.78 -1.02
N ASP A 172 -5.59 -1.80 -0.30
CA ASP A 172 -6.40 -0.80 0.39
C ASP A 172 -7.16 0.12 -0.59
N THR A 173 -7.88 1.10 -0.06
CA THR A 173 -8.75 2.02 -0.82
C THR A 173 -8.09 3.37 -1.13
N CYS A 174 -6.78 3.51 -1.00
CA CYS A 174 -6.08 4.77 -1.23
C CYS A 174 -6.27 5.29 -2.66
N GLY A 175 -7.05 6.36 -2.82
CA GLY A 175 -7.38 6.95 -4.13
C GLY A 175 -6.18 7.54 -4.83
N GLY A 176 -5.26 8.15 -4.10
CA GLY A 176 -4.03 8.74 -4.64
C GLY A 176 -3.05 7.70 -5.21
N GLN A 177 -3.11 6.46 -4.73
CA GLN A 177 -2.18 5.38 -5.08
C GLN A 177 -2.84 4.29 -5.94
N ASN A 178 -3.91 3.66 -5.46
CA ASN A 178 -4.41 2.39 -5.97
C ASN A 178 -5.75 2.53 -6.71
N ARG A 179 -6.70 3.32 -6.18
CA ARG A 179 -8.08 3.42 -6.68
C ARG A 179 -8.28 4.65 -7.56
N ASN A 180 -7.64 4.65 -8.71
CA ASN A 180 -7.66 5.79 -9.62
C ASN A 180 -7.55 5.39 -11.09
N GLN A 181 -7.67 6.40 -11.94
CA GLN A 181 -7.69 6.25 -13.40
C GLN A 181 -6.33 5.85 -13.99
N ASN A 182 -5.21 6.24 -13.36
CA ASN A 182 -3.87 5.91 -13.85
C ASN A 182 -3.58 4.43 -13.66
N PHE A 183 -3.96 3.89 -12.49
CA PHE A 183 -3.87 2.46 -12.22
C PHE A 183 -4.79 1.65 -13.16
N SER A 184 -6.02 2.11 -13.37
CA SER A 184 -6.96 1.47 -14.32
C SER A 184 -6.45 1.50 -15.75
N ALA A 185 -5.77 2.57 -16.17
CA ALA A 185 -5.15 2.64 -17.48
C ALA A 185 -4.00 1.63 -17.64
N MET A 186 -3.21 1.41 -16.58
CA MET A 186 -2.20 0.35 -16.57
C MET A 186 -2.84 -1.02 -16.72
N CYS A 187 -3.88 -1.34 -15.95
CA CYS A 187 -4.58 -2.63 -16.06
C CYS A 187 -5.18 -2.86 -17.46
N LEU A 188 -5.87 -1.84 -18.01
CA LEU A 188 -6.46 -1.92 -19.34
C LEU A 188 -5.40 -2.09 -20.43
N HIS A 189 -4.29 -1.36 -20.33
CA HIS A 189 -3.15 -1.50 -21.24
C HIS A 189 -2.56 -2.91 -21.14
N THR A 190 -2.35 -3.44 -19.97
CA THR A 190 -1.76 -4.77 -19.74
C THR A 190 -2.60 -5.87 -20.38
N VAL A 191 -3.93 -5.86 -20.22
CA VAL A 191 -4.79 -6.91 -20.83
C VAL A 191 -4.89 -6.75 -22.35
N THR A 192 -4.66 -5.57 -22.88
CA THR A 192 -4.67 -5.31 -24.33
C THR A 192 -3.31 -5.49 -25.01
N ASP A 193 -2.24 -5.60 -24.24
CA ASP A 193 -0.90 -5.86 -24.73
C ASP A 193 -0.69 -7.36 -24.97
N TYR A 194 -0.56 -7.73 -26.24
CA TYR A 194 -0.35 -9.12 -26.64
C TYR A 194 1.09 -9.63 -26.36
N SER A 195 1.98 -8.78 -25.86
CA SER A 195 3.29 -9.21 -25.35
C SER A 195 3.17 -9.91 -23.99
N THR A 196 2.07 -9.72 -23.28
CA THR A 196 1.73 -10.44 -22.04
C THR A 196 0.70 -11.54 -22.33
N ASN A 197 0.68 -12.58 -21.49
CA ASN A 197 -0.35 -13.61 -21.54
C ASN A 197 -1.58 -13.29 -20.69
N ILE A 198 -1.59 -12.15 -20.01
CA ILE A 198 -2.70 -11.76 -19.13
C ILE A 198 -3.91 -11.37 -19.95
N GLU A 199 -5.00 -12.10 -19.76
CA GLU A 199 -6.27 -11.89 -20.46
C GLU A 199 -7.31 -11.21 -19.59
N CYS A 200 -7.17 -11.32 -18.26
CA CYS A 200 -8.08 -10.72 -17.30
C CYS A 200 -7.28 -10.17 -16.10
N ILE A 201 -7.59 -8.95 -15.71
CA ILE A 201 -7.14 -8.38 -14.44
C ILE A 201 -8.37 -8.03 -13.62
N GLU A 202 -8.38 -8.42 -12.35
CA GLU A 202 -9.35 -7.97 -11.37
C GLU A 202 -8.62 -7.20 -10.27
N HIS A 203 -9.22 -6.12 -9.76
CA HIS A 203 -8.71 -5.37 -8.64
C HIS A 203 -9.79 -5.22 -7.59
N LEU A 204 -9.59 -5.83 -6.43
CA LEU A 204 -10.50 -5.84 -5.31
C LEU A 204 -9.92 -4.98 -4.18
N TYR A 205 -10.75 -4.12 -3.62
CA TYR A 205 -10.37 -3.23 -2.53
C TYR A 205 -10.94 -3.71 -1.21
N PHE A 206 -10.12 -3.77 -0.18
CA PHE A 206 -10.63 -4.04 1.16
C PHE A 206 -11.57 -2.94 1.64
N GLU A 207 -12.38 -3.23 2.64
CA GLU A 207 -13.16 -2.19 3.29
C GLU A 207 -12.22 -1.29 4.12
N SER A 208 -12.41 0.02 4.02
CA SER A 208 -11.58 1.01 4.70
C SER A 208 -11.44 0.74 6.19
N GLY A 209 -10.22 0.86 6.72
CA GLY A 209 -9.90 0.51 8.10
C GLY A 209 -9.98 -0.99 8.44
N HIS A 210 -10.11 -1.86 7.43
CA HIS A 210 -10.18 -3.32 7.59
C HIS A 210 -9.31 -4.10 6.62
N SER A 211 -8.30 -3.46 6.07
CA SER A 211 -7.31 -4.02 5.16
C SER A 211 -6.32 -4.93 5.90
N GLN A 212 -6.75 -6.13 6.31
CA GLN A 212 -5.80 -7.13 6.79
C GLN A 212 -5.12 -7.81 5.62
N MET A 213 -3.90 -7.35 5.31
CA MET A 213 -3.09 -7.88 4.20
C MET A 213 -1.89 -8.67 4.73
N GLU A 214 -1.39 -9.57 3.90
CA GLU A 214 -0.14 -10.28 4.17
C GLU A 214 1.06 -9.32 4.17
N CYS A 215 0.95 -8.19 3.47
CA CYS A 215 1.93 -7.09 3.47
C CYS A 215 2.19 -6.55 4.88
N ASP A 216 1.16 -6.45 5.74
CA ASP A 216 1.31 -5.99 7.13
C ASP A 216 2.34 -6.83 7.91
N SER A 217 2.37 -8.14 7.66
CA SER A 217 3.35 -9.03 8.29
C SER A 217 4.76 -8.84 7.75
N VAL A 218 4.90 -8.50 6.47
CA VAL A 218 6.18 -8.16 5.84
C VAL A 218 6.71 -6.85 6.40
N HIS A 219 5.86 -5.81 6.45
CA HIS A 219 6.21 -4.51 7.02
C HIS A 219 6.65 -4.63 8.48
N SER A 220 5.92 -5.39 9.30
CA SER A 220 6.30 -5.66 10.69
C SER A 220 7.65 -6.38 10.81
N ALA A 221 7.95 -7.33 9.91
CA ALA A 221 9.24 -8.01 9.89
C ALA A 221 10.38 -7.04 9.53
N ILE A 222 10.17 -6.16 8.54
CA ILE A 222 11.12 -5.12 8.14
C ILE A 222 11.36 -4.14 9.30
N GLU A 223 10.30 -3.64 9.93
CA GLU A 223 10.39 -2.72 11.06
C GLU A 223 11.17 -3.33 12.22
N ASN A 224 10.91 -4.59 12.54
CA ASN A 224 11.64 -5.32 13.59
C ASN A 224 13.12 -5.50 13.22
N ALA A 225 13.43 -5.82 11.97
CA ALA A 225 14.81 -5.95 11.50
C ALA A 225 15.57 -4.61 11.57
N CYS A 226 14.88 -3.50 11.26
CA CYS A 226 15.44 -2.15 11.33
C CYS A 226 15.56 -1.59 12.76
N ARG A 227 14.92 -2.21 13.77
CA ARG A 227 14.74 -1.60 15.11
C ARG A 227 16.04 -1.25 15.80
N HIS A 228 17.04 -2.12 15.69
CA HIS A 228 18.31 -2.02 16.39
C HIS A 228 19.50 -1.79 15.45
N GLN A 229 19.20 -1.36 14.20
CA GLN A 229 20.24 -1.08 13.22
C GLN A 229 20.33 0.42 12.93
N ASN A 230 21.55 0.90 12.76
CA ASN A 230 21.79 2.22 12.21
C ASN A 230 21.68 2.13 10.69
N ILE A 231 20.88 3.01 10.12
CA ILE A 231 20.66 3.15 8.68
C ILE A 231 21.22 4.51 8.29
N TYR A 232 22.26 4.53 7.48
CA TYR A 232 22.92 5.75 7.06
C TYR A 232 22.54 6.20 5.66
N ALA A 233 22.13 5.27 4.78
CA ALA A 233 21.65 5.56 3.42
C ALA A 233 20.54 4.59 3.02
N PRO A 234 19.75 4.89 1.96
CA PRO A 234 18.70 3.99 1.46
C PRO A 234 19.21 2.59 1.11
N THR A 235 20.47 2.44 0.71
CA THR A 235 21.12 1.15 0.43
C THR A 235 21.16 0.22 1.64
N ASP A 236 21.25 0.78 2.84
CA ASP A 236 21.22 -0.03 4.08
C ASP A 236 19.83 -0.65 4.28
N TYR A 237 18.75 0.12 4.01
CA TYR A 237 17.40 -0.44 4.01
C TYR A 237 17.26 -1.60 3.05
N TYR A 238 17.79 -1.50 1.81
CA TYR A 238 17.72 -2.58 0.83
C TYR A 238 18.35 -3.88 1.36
N SER A 239 19.45 -3.75 2.08
CA SER A 239 20.17 -4.89 2.70
C SER A 239 19.37 -5.48 3.85
N VAL A 240 18.82 -4.62 4.72
CA VAL A 240 18.00 -5.05 5.87
C VAL A 240 16.73 -5.74 5.40
N VAL A 241 16.04 -5.20 4.39
CA VAL A 241 14.80 -5.79 3.83
C VAL A 241 15.09 -7.18 3.26
N ARG A 242 16.16 -7.36 2.48
CA ARG A 242 16.56 -8.70 1.97
C ARG A 242 16.73 -9.72 3.09
N SER A 243 17.27 -9.31 4.24
CA SER A 243 17.57 -10.18 5.38
C SER A 243 16.49 -10.22 6.46
N ALA A 244 15.40 -9.45 6.32
CA ALA A 244 14.36 -9.34 7.34
C ALA A 244 13.63 -10.66 7.64
N ARG A 245 13.59 -11.57 6.66
CA ARG A 245 13.08 -12.92 6.82
C ARG A 245 14.16 -13.95 6.53
N ARG A 246 14.47 -14.80 7.51
CA ARG A 246 15.54 -15.80 7.41
C ARG A 246 15.21 -16.91 6.40
N ASN A 247 13.99 -17.45 6.48
CA ASN A 247 13.51 -18.50 5.56
C ASN A 247 12.76 -17.84 4.40
N SER A 248 13.18 -18.08 3.16
CA SER A 248 12.69 -17.42 1.95
C SER A 248 12.86 -15.89 2.03
N PRO A 249 14.08 -15.37 1.92
CA PRO A 249 14.35 -13.93 1.97
C PRO A 249 13.48 -13.14 0.99
N TYR A 250 13.21 -11.88 1.32
CA TYR A 250 12.46 -11.02 0.41
C TYR A 250 13.33 -10.63 -0.79
N GLU A 251 12.73 -10.67 -1.96
CA GLU A 251 13.35 -10.12 -3.16
C GLU A 251 13.23 -8.59 -3.11
N VAL A 252 14.34 -7.88 -3.32
CA VAL A 252 14.36 -6.42 -3.35
C VAL A 252 14.77 -5.94 -4.73
N ILE A 253 13.87 -5.23 -5.39
CA ILE A 253 14.11 -4.56 -6.66
C ILE A 253 14.30 -3.08 -6.38
N VAL A 254 15.54 -2.59 -6.61
CA VAL A 254 15.85 -1.17 -6.47
C VAL A 254 15.42 -0.46 -7.74
N MET A 255 14.53 0.53 -7.60
CA MET A 255 13.96 1.27 -8.71
C MET A 255 14.81 2.51 -9.04
N GLY A 256 15.14 2.68 -10.32
CA GLY A 256 15.75 3.90 -10.85
C GLY A 256 14.71 4.84 -11.46
N THR A 257 15.06 6.11 -11.59
CA THR A 257 14.17 7.17 -12.14
C THR A 257 13.64 6.82 -13.53
N GLU A 258 14.48 6.26 -14.37
CA GLU A 258 14.19 5.87 -15.76
C GLU A 258 13.21 4.71 -15.87
N MET A 259 13.01 3.96 -14.78
CA MET A 259 12.11 2.79 -14.76
C MET A 259 10.64 3.18 -14.66
N PHE A 260 10.33 4.40 -14.21
CA PHE A 260 8.96 4.82 -13.97
C PHE A 260 8.26 5.30 -15.23
N SER A 261 7.01 4.86 -15.40
CA SER A 261 6.19 5.04 -16.59
C SER A 261 5.05 6.05 -16.36
N ASP A 262 4.78 6.89 -17.36
CA ASP A 262 3.72 7.92 -17.30
C ASP A 262 2.34 7.33 -17.60
N TYR A 263 1.75 6.68 -16.63
CA TYR A 263 0.37 6.18 -16.71
C TYR A 263 -0.68 7.31 -16.65
N ARG A 264 -0.32 8.51 -16.22
CA ARG A 264 -1.22 9.67 -16.28
C ARG A 264 -1.49 10.08 -17.72
N SER A 265 -0.48 10.23 -18.53
CA SER A 265 -0.65 10.50 -19.97
C SER A 265 -1.37 9.35 -20.67
N LEU A 266 -1.06 8.10 -20.30
CA LEU A 266 -1.74 6.94 -20.84
C LEU A 266 -3.25 6.96 -20.49
N SER A 267 -3.61 7.31 -19.25
CA SER A 267 -5.01 7.38 -18.83
C SER A 267 -5.80 8.43 -19.62
N GLN A 268 -5.17 9.57 -19.94
CA GLN A 268 -5.78 10.61 -20.77
C GLN A 268 -6.02 10.15 -22.22
N ILE A 269 -5.19 9.24 -22.71
CA ILE A 269 -5.32 8.67 -24.06
C ILE A 269 -6.38 7.58 -24.09
N LEU A 270 -6.35 6.63 -23.15
CA LEU A 270 -7.23 5.46 -23.12
C LEU A 270 -8.63 5.79 -22.59
N LEU A 271 -8.72 6.54 -21.49
CA LEU A 271 -9.97 6.77 -20.77
C LEU A 271 -10.59 8.11 -21.22
N LYS A 272 -11.19 8.13 -22.42
CA LYS A 272 -11.88 9.34 -22.93
C LYS A 272 -13.19 9.61 -22.20
N ASN A 273 -13.91 8.57 -21.83
CA ASN A 273 -15.00 8.64 -20.86
C ASN A 273 -14.58 7.92 -19.57
N LYS A 274 -14.66 8.62 -18.47
CA LYS A 274 -14.31 8.14 -17.14
C LYS A 274 -15.32 8.54 -16.08
N THR A 275 -16.39 9.21 -16.50
CA THR A 275 -17.38 9.80 -15.58
C THR A 275 -18.75 9.15 -15.69
N LYS A 276 -19.08 8.52 -16.83
CA LYS A 276 -20.41 7.94 -17.07
C LYS A 276 -20.31 6.46 -17.37
N ALA A 277 -21.13 5.67 -16.70
CA ALA A 277 -21.37 4.28 -17.02
C ALA A 277 -22.26 4.14 -18.26
N THR A 278 -22.35 2.94 -18.82
CA THR A 278 -23.17 2.65 -20.01
C THR A 278 -24.67 2.85 -19.76
N ASP A 279 -25.12 2.75 -18.54
CA ASP A 279 -26.50 3.05 -18.08
C ASP A 279 -26.77 4.55 -17.90
N GLY A 280 -25.76 5.42 -18.12
CA GLY A 280 -25.87 6.87 -18.00
C GLY A 280 -25.57 7.43 -16.61
N ASN A 281 -25.43 6.58 -15.59
CA ASN A 281 -25.11 7.00 -14.22
C ASN A 281 -23.70 7.55 -14.09
N VAL A 282 -23.50 8.48 -13.19
CA VAL A 282 -22.15 9.00 -12.85
C VAL A 282 -21.39 7.96 -12.04
N VAL A 283 -20.13 7.72 -12.41
CA VAL A 283 -19.26 6.77 -11.73
C VAL A 283 -18.48 7.49 -10.62
N ASN A 284 -18.71 7.08 -9.39
CA ASN A 284 -17.89 7.49 -8.26
C ASN A 284 -16.75 6.47 -8.08
N TRP A 285 -15.55 6.83 -8.52
CA TRP A 285 -14.36 5.97 -8.47
C TRP A 285 -13.97 5.58 -7.04
N LEU A 286 -14.12 6.49 -6.10
CA LEU A 286 -13.76 6.28 -4.69
C LEU A 286 -14.68 5.28 -3.97
N LYS A 287 -15.89 5.05 -4.51
CA LYS A 287 -16.83 4.05 -3.96
C LYS A 287 -16.71 2.66 -4.58
N VAL A 288 -15.92 2.51 -5.65
CA VAL A 288 -15.77 1.20 -6.31
C VAL A 288 -15.02 0.24 -5.39
N LYS A 289 -15.57 -0.98 -5.27
CA LYS A 289 -14.97 -2.07 -4.48
C LYS A 289 -14.32 -3.15 -5.33
N TRP A 290 -14.63 -3.19 -6.63
CA TRP A 290 -14.08 -4.20 -7.54
C TRP A 290 -14.06 -3.65 -8.96
N PHE A 291 -12.87 -3.63 -9.58
CA PHE A 291 -12.69 -3.42 -11.01
C PHE A 291 -12.33 -4.73 -11.70
N LYS A 292 -12.76 -4.86 -12.98
CA LYS A 292 -12.35 -5.97 -13.85
C LYS A 292 -12.06 -5.44 -15.27
N TYR A 293 -10.98 -5.94 -15.85
CA TYR A 293 -10.48 -5.60 -17.18
C TYR A 293 -10.27 -6.90 -17.94
N GLU A 294 -10.72 -6.96 -19.19
CA GLU A 294 -10.69 -8.18 -20.00
C GLU A 294 -10.15 -7.87 -21.40
N ARG A 295 -9.29 -8.74 -21.91
CA ARG A 295 -8.74 -8.65 -23.27
C ARG A 295 -9.84 -8.66 -24.35
N GLN A 296 -10.90 -9.42 -24.11
CA GLN A 296 -12.04 -9.51 -25.03
C GLN A 296 -12.86 -8.21 -25.09
N ASN A 297 -12.76 -7.37 -24.06
CA ASN A 297 -13.47 -6.10 -23.92
C ASN A 297 -12.50 -4.92 -23.75
N PRO A 298 -11.64 -4.64 -24.75
CA PRO A 298 -10.49 -3.72 -24.62
C PRO A 298 -10.87 -2.25 -24.39
N THR A 299 -12.14 -1.90 -24.55
CA THR A 299 -12.68 -0.54 -24.37
C THR A 299 -13.65 -0.44 -23.20
N THR A 300 -13.75 -1.49 -22.37
CA THR A 300 -14.71 -1.55 -21.28
C THR A 300 -14.02 -1.80 -19.95
N ILE A 301 -14.35 -0.99 -18.96
CA ILE A 301 -14.02 -1.24 -17.56
C ILE A 301 -15.28 -1.73 -16.87
N PHE A 302 -15.20 -2.90 -16.26
CA PHE A 302 -16.26 -3.43 -15.41
C PHE A 302 -16.00 -3.01 -13.96
N TYR A 303 -17.06 -2.68 -13.23
CA TYR A 303 -16.92 -2.28 -11.84
C TYR A 303 -18.15 -2.62 -10.98
N LYS A 304 -17.94 -2.71 -9.67
CA LYS A 304 -19.00 -2.91 -8.66
C LYS A 304 -18.77 -1.95 -7.48
N TYR A 305 -19.84 -1.48 -6.89
CA TYR A 305 -19.80 -0.73 -5.62
C TYR A 305 -19.94 -1.65 -4.39
N ASP A 306 -20.49 -2.85 -4.58
CA ASP A 306 -20.55 -3.88 -3.57
C ASP A 306 -20.18 -5.24 -4.16
N TYR A 307 -19.63 -6.13 -3.37
CA TYR A 307 -19.18 -7.45 -3.84
C TYR A 307 -20.31 -8.33 -4.36
N THR A 308 -21.52 -8.11 -3.87
CA THR A 308 -22.73 -8.90 -4.19
C THR A 308 -23.50 -8.36 -5.39
N GLU A 309 -23.17 -7.14 -5.88
CA GLU A 309 -23.81 -6.55 -7.06
C GLU A 309 -23.33 -7.20 -8.37
N GLU A 310 -24.13 -7.05 -9.42
CA GLU A 310 -23.71 -7.33 -10.79
C GLU A 310 -22.72 -6.27 -11.28
N PHE A 311 -21.86 -6.65 -12.23
CA PHE A 311 -20.91 -5.71 -12.84
C PHE A 311 -21.62 -4.64 -13.66
N ARG A 312 -21.33 -3.40 -13.35
CA ARG A 312 -21.62 -2.24 -14.18
C ARG A 312 -20.46 -1.99 -15.15
N MET A 313 -20.68 -1.22 -16.18
CA MET A 313 -19.71 -1.03 -17.26
C MET A 313 -19.46 0.45 -17.55
N ILE A 314 -18.22 0.79 -17.84
CA ILE A 314 -17.81 2.06 -18.40
C ILE A 314 -17.24 1.77 -19.78
N ASP A 315 -17.88 2.30 -20.84
CA ASP A 315 -17.25 2.38 -22.16
C ASP A 315 -16.29 3.58 -22.12
N VAL A 316 -14.99 3.28 -22.13
CA VAL A 316 -13.95 4.32 -22.02
C VAL A 316 -13.74 5.11 -23.31
N THR A 317 -14.40 4.74 -24.39
CA THR A 317 -14.30 5.44 -25.68
C THR A 317 -15.18 6.68 -25.70
N CYS A 318 -14.78 7.69 -26.46
CA CYS A 318 -15.64 8.80 -26.81
C CYS A 318 -16.20 8.54 -28.18
N LYS A 319 -17.53 8.37 -28.31
CA LYS A 319 -18.21 8.24 -29.61
C LYS A 319 -18.08 9.56 -30.38
N ARG A 320 -16.93 9.84 -30.96
CA ARG A 320 -16.78 10.85 -32.02
C ARG A 320 -16.96 10.18 -33.34
N ARG A 321 -18.00 10.58 -34.07
CA ARG A 321 -18.21 10.17 -35.49
C ARG A 321 -16.92 10.44 -36.27
N GLY A 322 -16.33 9.42 -36.88
CA GLY A 322 -15.39 9.57 -37.98
C GLY A 322 -13.90 9.34 -37.75
N ARG A 323 -13.42 8.89 -36.56
CA ARG A 323 -12.01 8.50 -36.41
C ARG A 323 -11.87 6.99 -36.19
N LYS A 324 -11.16 6.30 -37.12
CA LYS A 324 -10.69 4.93 -36.91
C LYS A 324 -9.71 4.90 -35.75
N ALA A 325 -9.83 3.88 -34.89
CA ALA A 325 -8.86 3.63 -33.84
C ALA A 325 -7.46 3.44 -34.43
N ALA A 326 -6.45 3.98 -33.79
CA ALA A 326 -5.06 3.80 -34.21
C ALA A 326 -4.68 2.31 -34.09
N ALA A 327 -4.06 1.78 -35.10
CA ALA A 327 -3.72 0.35 -35.24
C ALA A 327 -2.59 -0.14 -34.30
N LYS A 328 -1.95 0.75 -33.55
CA LYS A 328 -0.95 0.43 -32.53
C LYS A 328 -1.34 1.11 -31.22
N GLY A 329 -1.27 0.35 -30.14
CA GLY A 329 -1.48 0.88 -28.80
C GLY A 329 -0.53 2.06 -28.48
N PRO A 330 -0.91 3.00 -27.61
CA PRO A 330 -0.07 4.14 -27.28
C PRO A 330 1.22 3.68 -26.61
N LYS A 331 2.36 4.25 -27.04
CA LYS A 331 3.63 4.03 -26.35
C LYS A 331 3.60 4.73 -25.00
N ILE A 332 3.95 4.01 -23.96
CA ILE A 332 4.13 4.58 -22.61
C ILE A 332 5.43 5.37 -22.60
N ARG A 333 5.40 6.60 -22.08
CA ARG A 333 6.56 7.47 -21.94
C ARG A 333 7.17 7.30 -20.54
N PRO A 334 8.46 7.61 -20.36
CA PRO A 334 9.03 7.77 -19.03
C PRO A 334 8.23 8.82 -18.23
N LEU A 335 8.03 8.57 -16.94
CA LEU A 335 7.36 9.52 -16.04
C LEU A 335 8.24 10.73 -15.75
N TYR A 336 9.54 10.50 -15.64
CA TYR A 336 10.55 11.48 -15.30
C TYR A 336 11.56 11.63 -16.44
N THR A 337 11.92 12.85 -16.77
CA THR A 337 13.04 13.17 -17.66
C THR A 337 14.34 13.35 -16.87
N GLU A 338 14.23 13.77 -15.61
CA GLU A 338 15.32 13.99 -14.66
C GLU A 338 14.87 13.50 -13.27
N PRO A 339 15.79 13.10 -12.39
CA PRO A 339 15.45 12.74 -11.02
C PRO A 339 14.75 13.90 -10.29
N PRO A 340 13.73 13.63 -9.46
CA PRO A 340 13.10 14.65 -8.63
C PRO A 340 14.11 15.33 -7.70
N LYS A 341 13.90 16.64 -7.49
CA LYS A 341 14.72 17.43 -6.58
C LYS A 341 14.13 17.37 -5.19
N ILE A 342 14.98 17.27 -4.16
CA ILE A 342 14.58 17.45 -2.77
C ILE A 342 14.62 18.93 -2.38
N SER A 343 14.01 19.31 -1.25
CA SER A 343 14.10 20.70 -0.79
C SER A 343 15.54 21.07 -0.38
N ALA A 344 15.95 22.29 -0.69
CA ALA A 344 17.27 22.78 -0.29
C ALA A 344 17.47 22.75 1.24
N ALA A 345 16.39 22.96 2.01
CA ALA A 345 16.42 22.88 3.46
C ALA A 345 16.70 21.44 3.96
N LYS A 346 16.08 20.44 3.33
CA LYS A 346 16.35 19.03 3.64
C LYS A 346 17.78 18.65 3.29
N HIS A 347 18.26 19.06 2.11
CA HIS A 347 19.65 18.82 1.70
C HIS A 347 20.66 19.44 2.68
N ALA A 348 20.43 20.69 3.11
CA ALA A 348 21.28 21.35 4.10
C ALA A 348 21.29 20.62 5.44
N ASP A 349 20.14 20.12 5.92
CA ASP A 349 20.02 19.32 7.14
C ASP A 349 20.83 18.02 7.03
N LEU A 350 20.71 17.30 5.92
CA LEU A 350 21.45 16.05 5.68
C LEU A 350 22.97 16.29 5.60
N LEU A 351 23.42 17.33 4.92
CA LEU A 351 24.83 17.70 4.88
C LEU A 351 25.38 18.16 6.23
N SER A 352 24.54 18.79 7.09
CA SER A 352 24.97 19.13 8.44
C SER A 352 25.29 17.89 9.28
N LEU A 353 24.50 16.82 9.15
CA LEU A 353 24.75 15.54 9.81
C LEU A 353 26.07 14.88 9.32
N CYS A 354 26.40 15.06 8.04
CA CYS A 354 27.70 14.64 7.51
C CYS A 354 28.85 15.45 8.14
N LYS A 355 28.73 16.78 8.19
CA LYS A 355 29.75 17.69 8.80
C LYS A 355 29.93 17.41 10.29
N GLU A 356 28.86 17.14 11.00
CA GLU A 356 28.86 16.80 12.43
C GLU A 356 29.36 15.37 12.68
N ARG A 357 29.73 14.61 11.64
CA ARG A 357 30.17 13.20 11.68
C ARG A 357 29.14 12.25 12.33
N ALA A 358 27.88 12.62 12.32
CA ALA A 358 26.80 11.72 12.71
C ALA A 358 26.56 10.62 11.65
N ILE A 359 26.91 10.91 10.41
CA ILE A 359 26.93 9.98 9.28
C ILE A 359 28.39 9.68 8.92
N PRO A 360 28.80 8.39 8.81
CA PRO A 360 30.16 8.01 8.40
C PRO A 360 30.54 8.57 7.04
N SER A 361 31.84 8.85 6.84
CA SER A 361 32.37 9.48 5.62
C SER A 361 32.04 8.75 4.34
N ASP A 362 31.94 7.43 4.40
CA ASP A 362 31.67 6.57 3.23
C ASP A 362 30.29 6.84 2.62
N TYR A 363 29.36 7.41 3.37
CA TYR A 363 28.00 7.79 2.91
C TYR A 363 27.89 9.24 2.46
N HIS A 364 28.90 10.10 2.71
CA HIS A 364 28.86 11.52 2.35
C HIS A 364 28.62 11.75 0.86
N PRO A 365 29.31 11.03 -0.07
CA PRO A 365 29.09 11.22 -1.51
C PRO A 365 27.67 11.00 -1.95
N PHE A 366 26.93 10.09 -1.30
CA PHE A 366 25.51 9.87 -1.60
C PHE A 366 24.68 11.14 -1.31
N TYR A 367 24.88 11.77 -0.15
CA TYR A 367 24.14 12.96 0.25
C TYR A 367 24.53 14.19 -0.55
N GLU A 368 25.81 14.33 -0.88
CA GLU A 368 26.36 15.41 -1.70
C GLU A 368 25.81 15.37 -3.14
N ALA A 369 25.56 14.19 -3.68
CA ALA A 369 25.04 13.97 -5.02
C ALA A 369 23.52 14.21 -5.15
N LEU A 370 22.77 14.39 -4.04
CA LEU A 370 21.33 14.62 -4.10
C LEU A 370 21.01 15.96 -4.76
N ILE A 371 20.20 15.91 -5.80
CA ILE A 371 19.74 17.11 -6.52
C ILE A 371 18.71 17.83 -5.66
N HIS A 372 18.87 19.14 -5.46
CA HIS A 372 18.00 19.94 -4.61
C HIS A 372 17.63 21.28 -5.26
N ASP A 373 16.56 21.88 -4.76
CA ASP A 373 16.09 23.19 -5.25
C ASP A 373 15.36 23.94 -4.14
N VAL A 374 15.54 25.28 -4.10
CA VAL A 374 14.90 26.16 -3.11
C VAL A 374 13.39 26.31 -3.33
N SER A 375 12.91 26.07 -4.54
CA SER A 375 11.47 26.12 -4.88
C SER A 375 10.70 24.89 -4.42
N VAL A 376 11.39 23.79 -4.12
CA VAL A 376 10.77 22.55 -3.64
C VAL A 376 10.39 22.72 -2.17
N LYS A 377 9.08 22.64 -1.90
CA LYS A 377 8.56 22.62 -0.53
C LYS A 377 8.81 21.25 0.10
N ASP A 378 9.21 21.29 1.37
CA ASP A 378 9.35 20.06 2.13
C ASP A 378 7.96 19.54 2.51
N THR A 379 7.68 18.31 2.16
CA THR A 379 6.49 17.60 2.61
C THR A 379 6.88 16.73 3.80
N LEU A 380 6.24 16.95 4.95
CA LEU A 380 6.33 15.97 6.04
C LEU A 380 5.85 14.62 5.48
N PRO A 381 6.45 13.49 5.92
CA PRO A 381 5.90 12.18 5.63
C PRO A 381 4.52 12.13 6.30
N GLU A 382 3.48 12.44 5.52
CA GLU A 382 2.10 12.32 5.98
C GLU A 382 1.83 10.84 6.26
N ALA A 383 1.17 10.57 7.37
CA ALA A 383 0.47 9.31 7.54
C ALA A 383 -0.48 9.17 6.34
N ASP A 384 -0.52 8.00 5.72
CA ASP A 384 -1.48 7.73 4.66
C ASP A 384 -2.88 7.99 5.22
N VAL A 385 -3.46 9.14 4.86
CA VAL A 385 -4.85 9.46 5.19
C VAL A 385 -5.66 8.69 4.17
N ASP A 386 -6.48 7.77 4.63
CA ASP A 386 -7.49 7.15 3.77
C ASP A 386 -8.37 8.26 3.22
N ASP A 387 -8.40 8.43 1.89
CA ASP A 387 -9.19 9.46 1.19
C ASP A 387 -10.72 9.35 1.43
N ASP A 388 -11.17 8.36 2.18
CA ASP A 388 -12.57 8.19 2.57
C ASP A 388 -13.05 9.27 3.57
N ASP A 389 -12.14 10.03 4.19
CA ASP A 389 -12.49 11.15 5.08
C ASP A 389 -12.79 12.47 4.32
N ALA A 390 -12.55 12.53 3.00
CA ALA A 390 -12.84 13.72 2.20
C ALA A 390 -14.32 13.92 1.86
N ASP A 391 -15.19 12.91 2.06
CA ASP A 391 -16.63 12.96 1.76
C ASP A 391 -17.49 13.41 2.96
N VAL A 392 -16.91 13.94 4.05
CA VAL A 392 -17.66 14.38 5.26
C VAL A 392 -17.80 15.91 5.35
N VAL A 393 -17.43 16.64 4.30
CA VAL A 393 -17.69 18.09 4.22
C VAL A 393 -18.57 18.38 3.00
N GLU A 394 -19.89 18.18 3.17
CA GLU A 394 -21.02 19.03 2.77
C GLU A 394 -22.31 18.55 3.42
#